data_7c9711939516fbd712c86b4cc9176b78
#
_entry.id   7c9711939516fbd712c86b4cc9176b78
#
_cell.length_a   1.000
_cell.length_b   1.000
_cell.length_c   1.000
_cell.angle_alpha   90.00
_cell.angle_beta   90.00
_cell.angle_gamma   90.00
#
_symmetry.space_group_name_H-M   'P 1'
#
loop_
_entity.id
_entity.type
_entity.pdbx_description
1 polymer ?
#
loop_
_entity_poly.entity_id
_entity_poly.type
_entity_poly.pdbx_seq_one_letter_code
_entity_poly.pdbx_strand_id
1 'polypeptide(L)'
;MRADLFLVEHGHATTRSQAQRLIASGVHWRVDEAVAWKKIAKNGDEIPANAELQLLDTTEAKYISRGGLKLEGALKSTGLDVTGLRCLDIGQSTGGFTDCLLQHGAAQVVGIDVGHGQLHDSLRSDERVVCIEGVNARSLTADELTEHYRRALHGSSLGDDVFADVEEDGYSDQDTDGFDPVFDFLTGDLSFISLTLVLPAVARLLKADGQLLMLVKPQFELQPGQIGKGGIVRDAAHFEFVEKRLRDACAALGLDVKAWLASPIAGGDGNREFFIHAQKGHEVQGEDQPLAAAPKRQVAKRVSRSEMRASREPHEDSEAAEAAHAGQHGPAKRRGKKADDNATSD
;
A
#
# COMPACT_ATOMS: atom_id res chain seq x y z
N MET A 1 -23.76 -24.03 -0.87
CA MET A 1 -23.11 -22.72 -0.63
C MET A 1 -21.95 -22.54 -1.59
N ARG A 2 -21.68 -21.32 -2.09
CA ARG A 2 -20.52 -21.04 -2.94
C ARG A 2 -19.21 -21.35 -2.21
N ALA A 3 -18.26 -21.94 -2.91
CA ALA A 3 -16.98 -22.35 -2.33
C ALA A 3 -16.20 -21.19 -1.70
N ASP A 4 -16.15 -20.01 -2.37
CA ASP A 4 -15.44 -18.84 -1.84
C ASP A 4 -16.07 -18.29 -0.53
N LEU A 5 -17.39 -18.39 -0.39
CA LEU A 5 -18.08 -18.03 0.85
C LEU A 5 -17.90 -19.09 1.93
N PHE A 6 -17.96 -20.38 1.54
CA PHE A 6 -17.77 -21.48 2.46
C PHE A 6 -16.41 -21.41 3.17
N LEU A 7 -15.32 -21.12 2.42
CA LEU A 7 -14.00 -21.01 3.00
C LEU A 7 -13.90 -19.87 4.04
N VAL A 8 -14.61 -18.77 3.80
CA VAL A 8 -14.64 -17.64 4.75
C VAL A 8 -15.48 -17.98 5.98
N GLU A 9 -16.70 -18.49 5.80
CA GLU A 9 -17.61 -18.79 6.90
C GLU A 9 -17.08 -19.90 7.83
N HIS A 10 -16.26 -20.82 7.30
CA HIS A 10 -15.65 -21.92 8.09
C HIS A 10 -14.22 -21.59 8.55
N GLY A 11 -13.77 -20.33 8.43
CA GLY A 11 -12.50 -19.86 8.98
C GLY A 11 -11.24 -20.34 8.22
N HIS A 12 -11.40 -20.90 7.01
CA HIS A 12 -10.26 -21.27 6.15
C HIS A 12 -9.65 -20.07 5.42
N ALA A 13 -10.37 -18.98 5.35
CA ALA A 13 -9.91 -17.70 4.78
C ALA A 13 -10.52 -16.53 5.55
N THR A 14 -9.78 -15.43 5.67
CA THR A 14 -10.26 -14.19 6.32
C THR A 14 -11.06 -13.30 5.37
N THR A 15 -10.84 -13.46 4.07
CA THR A 15 -11.53 -12.67 3.03
C THR A 15 -11.88 -13.53 1.82
N ARG A 16 -12.90 -13.11 1.06
CA ARG A 16 -13.25 -13.77 -0.21
C ARG A 16 -12.08 -13.78 -1.20
N SER A 17 -11.27 -12.73 -1.24
CA SER A 17 -10.10 -12.67 -2.12
C SER A 17 -9.05 -13.72 -1.73
N GLN A 18 -8.84 -13.95 -0.44
CA GLN A 18 -7.98 -15.04 0.06
C GLN A 18 -8.58 -16.39 -0.29
N ALA A 19 -9.87 -16.60 -0.05
CA ALA A 19 -10.58 -17.84 -0.41
C ALA A 19 -10.42 -18.17 -1.90
N GLN A 20 -10.55 -17.19 -2.78
CA GLN A 20 -10.38 -17.37 -4.24
C GLN A 20 -8.95 -17.78 -4.61
N ARG A 21 -7.94 -17.26 -3.92
CA ARG A 21 -6.55 -17.67 -4.13
C ARG A 21 -6.29 -19.08 -3.61
N LEU A 22 -6.82 -19.42 -2.43
CA LEU A 22 -6.74 -20.79 -1.91
C LEU A 22 -7.37 -21.79 -2.87
N ILE A 23 -8.54 -21.46 -3.45
CA ILE A 23 -9.17 -22.31 -4.48
C ILE A 23 -8.26 -22.47 -5.70
N ALA A 24 -7.61 -21.38 -6.14
CA ALA A 24 -6.67 -21.43 -7.26
C ALA A 24 -5.42 -22.27 -6.95
N SER A 25 -4.92 -22.25 -5.71
CA SER A 25 -3.79 -23.06 -5.25
C SER A 25 -4.15 -24.52 -5.06
N GLY A 26 -5.44 -24.84 -4.91
CA GLY A 26 -5.96 -26.18 -4.86
C GLY A 26 -6.71 -26.48 -3.56
N VAL A 27 -8.01 -26.59 -3.68
CA VAL A 27 -8.90 -27.03 -2.59
C VAL A 27 -9.72 -28.21 -3.05
N HIS A 28 -9.77 -29.24 -2.24
CA HIS A 28 -10.61 -30.41 -2.41
C HIS A 28 -11.68 -30.45 -1.33
N TRP A 29 -12.80 -31.10 -1.62
CA TRP A 29 -13.86 -31.29 -0.66
C TRP A 29 -14.47 -32.69 -0.78
N ARG A 30 -15.07 -33.17 0.31
CA ARG A 30 -15.88 -34.41 0.37
C ARG A 30 -16.97 -34.26 1.43
N VAL A 31 -17.99 -35.05 1.38
CA VAL A 31 -19.09 -35.07 2.39
C VAL A 31 -18.98 -36.21 3.38
N ASP A 32 -18.18 -37.22 3.07
CA ASP A 32 -18.02 -38.46 3.86
C ASP A 32 -16.64 -39.06 3.54
N GLU A 33 -16.04 -39.75 4.50
CA GLU A 33 -14.76 -40.46 4.33
C GLU A 33 -14.80 -41.52 3.23
N ALA A 34 -15.98 -42.12 2.99
CA ALA A 34 -16.19 -43.12 1.94
C ALA A 34 -16.25 -42.51 0.53
N VAL A 35 -16.33 -41.17 0.42
CA VAL A 35 -16.43 -40.46 -0.86
C VAL A 35 -15.06 -39.89 -1.26
N ALA A 36 -14.69 -40.09 -2.52
CA ALA A 36 -13.44 -39.52 -3.06
C ALA A 36 -13.45 -38.00 -3.01
N TRP A 37 -12.29 -37.43 -2.74
CA TRP A 37 -12.07 -36.00 -2.77
C TRP A 37 -12.37 -35.39 -4.15
N LYS A 38 -13.15 -34.33 -4.19
CA LYS A 38 -13.51 -33.57 -5.38
C LYS A 38 -12.80 -32.24 -5.38
N LYS A 39 -12.15 -31.86 -6.48
CA LYS A 39 -11.52 -30.56 -6.63
C LYS A 39 -12.57 -29.45 -6.79
N ILE A 40 -12.39 -28.34 -6.11
CA ILE A 40 -13.09 -27.08 -6.40
C ILE A 40 -12.43 -26.47 -7.63
N ALA A 41 -13.19 -26.33 -8.72
CA ALA A 41 -12.66 -25.83 -9.99
C ALA A 41 -12.86 -24.32 -10.14
N LYS A 42 -13.90 -23.76 -9.53
CA LYS A 42 -14.27 -22.35 -9.63
C LYS A 42 -14.69 -21.79 -8.27
N ASN A 43 -14.46 -20.51 -8.06
CA ASN A 43 -14.84 -19.81 -6.82
C ASN A 43 -16.34 -19.89 -6.50
N GLY A 44 -17.17 -20.03 -7.53
CA GLY A 44 -18.62 -20.13 -7.40
C GLY A 44 -19.16 -21.55 -7.37
N ASP A 45 -18.31 -22.58 -7.36
CA ASP A 45 -18.79 -23.97 -7.25
C ASP A 45 -19.59 -24.13 -5.96
N GLU A 46 -20.69 -24.86 -6.05
CA GLU A 46 -21.51 -25.14 -4.88
C GLU A 46 -21.02 -26.38 -4.14
N ILE A 47 -20.77 -26.23 -2.85
CA ILE A 47 -20.37 -27.28 -1.94
C ILE A 47 -21.41 -27.43 -0.82
N PRO A 48 -21.68 -28.65 -0.37
CA PRO A 48 -22.60 -28.89 0.74
C PRO A 48 -22.12 -28.25 2.04
N ALA A 49 -23.07 -27.87 2.91
CA ALA A 49 -22.73 -27.23 4.19
C ALA A 49 -21.95 -28.16 5.16
N ASN A 50 -22.07 -29.46 5.00
CA ASN A 50 -21.36 -30.47 5.79
C ASN A 50 -20.09 -31.00 5.10
N ALA A 51 -19.58 -30.28 4.10
CA ALA A 51 -18.37 -30.70 3.40
C ALA A 51 -17.12 -30.53 4.28
N GLU A 52 -16.26 -31.54 4.25
CA GLU A 52 -14.88 -31.43 4.70
C GLU A 52 -14.03 -30.86 3.60
N LEU A 53 -13.06 -30.01 3.97
CA LEU A 53 -12.12 -29.40 3.02
C LEU A 53 -10.71 -29.92 3.25
N GLN A 54 -9.98 -30.05 2.15
CA GLN A 54 -8.54 -30.30 2.12
C GLN A 54 -7.86 -29.22 1.30
N LEU A 55 -7.06 -28.38 1.95
CA LEU A 55 -6.19 -27.41 1.30
C LEU A 55 -4.91 -28.12 0.87
N LEU A 56 -4.60 -28.09 -0.42
CA LEU A 56 -3.37 -28.69 -0.96
C LEU A 56 -2.15 -27.79 -0.77
N ASP A 57 -2.37 -26.48 -0.75
CA ASP A 57 -1.38 -25.48 -0.46
C ASP A 57 -1.98 -24.47 0.54
N THR A 58 -1.36 -24.35 1.70
CA THR A 58 -1.78 -23.46 2.78
C THR A 58 -1.03 -22.14 2.78
N THR A 59 -0.10 -21.92 1.85
CA THR A 59 0.73 -20.72 1.79
C THR A 59 -0.11 -19.44 1.79
N GLU A 60 -1.20 -19.41 1.02
CA GLU A 60 -2.10 -18.26 0.96
C GLU A 60 -2.92 -18.04 2.26
N ALA A 61 -3.01 -19.07 3.13
CA ALA A 61 -3.68 -18.97 4.42
C ALA A 61 -2.73 -18.66 5.58
N LYS A 62 -1.42 -18.64 5.34
CA LYS A 62 -0.41 -18.49 6.39
C LYS A 62 -0.53 -17.19 7.17
N TYR A 63 -0.87 -16.10 6.47
CA TYR A 63 -1.00 -14.77 7.04
C TYR A 63 -2.38 -14.17 6.76
N ILE A 64 -2.80 -13.23 7.58
CA ILE A 64 -4.07 -12.50 7.43
C ILE A 64 -4.21 -11.89 6.03
N SER A 65 -3.09 -11.43 5.44
CA SER A 65 -3.08 -10.96 4.06
C SER A 65 -1.80 -11.35 3.33
N ARG A 66 -1.80 -11.22 1.98
CA ARG A 66 -0.62 -11.45 1.13
C ARG A 66 0.60 -10.61 1.50
N GLY A 67 0.38 -9.49 2.20
CA GLY A 67 1.46 -8.67 2.73
C GLY A 67 2.45 -9.51 3.54
N GLY A 68 1.95 -10.39 4.41
CA GLY A 68 2.80 -11.26 5.23
C GLY A 68 3.75 -12.13 4.41
N LEU A 69 3.31 -12.69 3.28
CA LEU A 69 4.16 -13.47 2.38
C LEU A 69 5.28 -12.63 1.76
N LYS A 70 5.00 -11.34 1.45
CA LYS A 70 6.02 -10.43 0.93
C LYS A 70 7.10 -10.19 1.96
N LEU A 71 6.70 -9.83 3.20
CA LEU A 71 7.63 -9.55 4.28
C LEU A 71 8.42 -10.80 4.68
N GLU A 72 7.78 -11.95 4.81
CA GLU A 72 8.46 -13.21 5.10
C GLU A 72 9.60 -13.51 4.11
N GLY A 73 9.31 -13.38 2.81
CA GLY A 73 10.32 -13.60 1.78
C GLY A 73 11.47 -12.59 1.86
N ALA A 74 11.18 -11.34 2.21
CA ALA A 74 12.20 -10.32 2.39
C ALA A 74 13.06 -10.57 3.65
N LEU A 75 12.45 -10.92 4.79
CA LEU A 75 13.17 -11.32 6.02
C LEU A 75 14.08 -12.52 5.74
N LYS A 76 13.56 -13.54 5.08
CA LYS A 76 14.34 -14.73 4.72
C LYS A 76 15.50 -14.41 3.77
N SER A 77 15.29 -13.52 2.80
CA SER A 77 16.33 -13.15 1.83
C SER A 77 17.42 -12.28 2.44
N THR A 78 17.10 -11.47 3.44
CA THR A 78 18.06 -10.59 4.13
C THR A 78 18.73 -11.28 5.32
N GLY A 79 18.16 -12.38 5.82
CA GLY A 79 18.60 -13.03 7.05
C GLY A 79 18.30 -12.21 8.32
N LEU A 80 17.41 -11.23 8.24
CA LEU A 80 17.01 -10.43 9.39
C LEU A 80 16.16 -11.25 10.36
N ASP A 81 16.54 -11.21 11.63
CA ASP A 81 15.82 -11.79 12.74
C ASP A 81 15.11 -10.68 13.53
N VAL A 82 13.79 -10.79 13.66
CA VAL A 82 12.97 -9.83 14.40
C VAL A 82 12.54 -10.35 15.77
N THR A 83 13.07 -11.50 16.19
CA THR A 83 12.76 -12.13 17.47
C THR A 83 13.09 -11.19 18.62
N GLY A 84 12.10 -10.93 19.49
CA GLY A 84 12.24 -10.06 20.65
C GLY A 84 12.33 -8.57 20.35
N LEU A 85 12.25 -8.17 19.08
CA LEU A 85 12.34 -6.77 18.69
C LEU A 85 11.00 -6.04 18.85
N ARG A 86 11.12 -4.74 19.10
CA ARG A 86 10.03 -3.78 19.03
C ARG A 86 9.97 -3.18 17.64
N CYS A 87 8.87 -3.43 16.94
CA CYS A 87 8.69 -3.12 15.53
C CYS A 87 7.68 -2.00 15.30
N LEU A 88 7.88 -1.19 14.25
CA LEU A 88 6.90 -0.25 13.73
C LEU A 88 6.46 -0.70 12.33
N ASP A 89 5.15 -0.94 12.15
CA ASP A 89 4.52 -1.29 10.86
C ASP A 89 3.79 -0.07 10.30
N ILE A 90 4.28 0.48 9.20
CA ILE A 90 3.83 1.74 8.61
C ILE A 90 2.92 1.44 7.42
N GLY A 91 1.63 1.80 7.55
CA GLY A 91 0.58 1.38 6.62
C GLY A 91 0.08 -0.02 6.98
N GLN A 92 -0.30 -0.21 8.24
CA GLN A 92 -0.68 -1.50 8.83
C GLN A 92 -1.83 -2.18 8.09
N SER A 93 -2.82 -1.40 7.61
CA SER A 93 -4.01 -1.91 6.88
C SER A 93 -4.66 -3.10 7.60
N THR A 94 -4.84 -4.24 6.92
CA THR A 94 -5.42 -5.46 7.51
C THR A 94 -4.46 -6.19 8.46
N GLY A 95 -3.18 -5.81 8.53
CA GLY A 95 -2.20 -6.36 9.46
C GLY A 95 -1.34 -7.50 8.90
N GLY A 96 -1.19 -7.61 7.57
CA GLY A 96 -0.40 -8.69 6.99
C GLY A 96 1.08 -8.65 7.39
N PHE A 97 1.70 -7.47 7.47
CA PHE A 97 3.08 -7.32 7.95
C PHE A 97 3.15 -7.54 9.46
N THR A 98 2.23 -6.95 10.22
CA THR A 98 2.10 -7.16 11.67
C THR A 98 2.03 -8.64 12.01
N ASP A 99 1.14 -9.41 11.36
CA ASP A 99 1.00 -10.85 11.56
C ASP A 99 2.30 -11.60 11.26
N CYS A 100 2.98 -11.24 10.17
CA CYS A 100 4.28 -11.82 9.84
C CYS A 100 5.33 -11.55 10.93
N LEU A 101 5.44 -10.32 11.42
CA LEU A 101 6.37 -9.95 12.50
C LEU A 101 6.11 -10.75 13.77
N LEU A 102 4.83 -10.87 14.18
CA LEU A 102 4.44 -11.63 15.37
C LEU A 102 4.75 -13.12 15.25
N GLN A 103 4.49 -13.73 14.08
CA GLN A 103 4.82 -15.13 13.82
C GLN A 103 6.34 -15.37 13.77
N HIS A 104 7.15 -14.33 13.47
CA HIS A 104 8.61 -14.36 13.53
C HIS A 104 9.18 -13.91 14.89
N GLY A 105 8.33 -13.82 15.92
CA GLY A 105 8.76 -13.63 17.29
C GLY A 105 9.00 -12.18 17.72
N ALA A 106 8.50 -11.20 17.00
CA ALA A 106 8.53 -9.80 17.46
C ALA A 106 7.89 -9.66 18.84
N ALA A 107 8.53 -8.93 19.75
CA ALA A 107 8.02 -8.71 21.10
C ALA A 107 6.83 -7.77 21.12
N GLN A 108 6.85 -6.75 20.28
CA GLN A 108 5.76 -5.78 20.13
C GLN A 108 5.73 -5.24 18.70
N VAL A 109 4.54 -5.02 18.18
CA VAL A 109 4.33 -4.31 16.92
C VAL A 109 3.41 -3.11 17.17
N VAL A 110 3.91 -1.92 16.93
CA VAL A 110 3.10 -0.71 16.83
C VAL A 110 2.77 -0.51 15.36
N GLY A 111 1.50 -0.51 15.02
CA GLY A 111 1.04 -0.29 13.66
C GLY A 111 0.42 1.09 13.51
N ILE A 112 0.79 1.82 12.46
CA ILE A 112 0.19 3.11 12.13
C ILE A 112 -0.46 3.07 10.75
N ASP A 113 -1.66 3.66 10.61
CA ASP A 113 -2.38 3.76 9.34
C ASP A 113 -3.19 5.06 9.26
N VAL A 114 -3.38 5.59 8.05
CA VAL A 114 -4.28 6.73 7.82
C VAL A 114 -5.75 6.32 7.77
N GLY A 115 -6.02 5.03 7.53
CA GLY A 115 -7.35 4.43 7.52
C GLY A 115 -7.85 4.11 8.92
N HIS A 116 -9.09 3.64 9.00
CA HIS A 116 -9.73 3.25 10.24
C HIS A 116 -10.45 1.90 10.08
N GLY A 117 -10.49 1.10 11.14
CA GLY A 117 -11.27 -0.13 11.20
C GLY A 117 -10.83 -1.22 10.23
N GLN A 118 -9.56 -1.20 9.77
CA GLN A 118 -9.07 -2.17 8.78
C GLN A 118 -8.36 -3.37 9.42
N LEU A 119 -7.74 -3.17 10.58
CA LEU A 119 -6.97 -4.21 11.24
C LEU A 119 -7.87 -5.39 11.60
N HIS A 120 -7.40 -6.59 11.31
CA HIS A 120 -8.11 -7.83 11.60
C HIS A 120 -8.33 -8.01 13.12
N ASP A 121 -9.50 -8.50 13.52
CA ASP A 121 -9.88 -8.59 14.93
C ASP A 121 -8.92 -9.43 15.78
N SER A 122 -8.36 -10.51 15.24
CA SER A 122 -7.39 -11.33 15.95
C SER A 122 -6.08 -10.59 16.29
N LEU A 123 -5.66 -9.64 15.44
CA LEU A 123 -4.50 -8.80 15.71
C LEU A 123 -4.84 -7.63 16.64
N ARG A 124 -6.05 -7.11 16.52
CA ARG A 124 -6.54 -6.06 17.42
C ARG A 124 -6.64 -6.54 18.87
N SER A 125 -6.85 -7.85 19.07
CA SER A 125 -6.94 -8.49 20.37
C SER A 125 -5.60 -9.05 20.90
N ASP A 126 -4.53 -8.98 20.11
CA ASP A 126 -3.20 -9.47 20.54
C ASP A 126 -2.51 -8.38 21.37
N GLU A 127 -2.17 -8.70 22.63
CA GLU A 127 -1.54 -7.77 23.59
C GLU A 127 -0.20 -7.21 23.12
N ARG A 128 0.43 -7.86 22.13
CA ARG A 128 1.69 -7.39 21.52
C ARG A 128 1.45 -6.33 20.44
N VAL A 129 0.20 -6.06 20.06
CA VAL A 129 -0.15 -5.15 18.97
C VAL A 129 -0.76 -3.87 19.52
N VAL A 130 -0.20 -2.74 19.13
CA VAL A 130 -0.82 -1.42 19.37
C VAL A 130 -1.18 -0.84 18.01
N CYS A 131 -2.48 -0.66 17.75
CA CYS A 131 -3.00 -0.14 16.50
C CYS A 131 -3.33 1.34 16.63
N ILE A 132 -2.69 2.18 15.83
CA ILE A 132 -2.86 3.63 15.81
C ILE A 132 -3.40 4.04 14.44
N GLU A 133 -4.67 4.38 14.39
CA GLU A 133 -5.40 4.72 13.18
C GLU A 133 -5.52 6.25 13.01
N GLY A 134 -5.76 6.72 11.77
CA GLY A 134 -5.91 8.14 11.47
C GLY A 134 -4.61 8.93 11.43
N VAL A 135 -3.46 8.28 11.40
CA VAL A 135 -2.13 8.91 11.49
C VAL A 135 -1.43 8.95 10.14
N ASN A 136 -0.94 10.12 9.75
CA ASN A 136 -0.18 10.31 8.53
C ASN A 136 1.33 10.19 8.80
N ALA A 137 1.92 9.09 8.38
CA ALA A 137 3.36 8.82 8.55
C ALA A 137 4.29 9.87 7.92
N ARG A 138 3.80 10.67 6.96
CA ARG A 138 4.61 11.70 6.28
C ARG A 138 5.08 12.81 7.22
N SER A 139 4.29 13.17 8.20
CA SER A 139 4.55 14.28 9.11
C SER A 139 4.66 13.87 10.58
N LEU A 140 4.65 12.57 10.84
CA LEU A 140 4.65 12.01 12.18
C LEU A 140 5.91 12.41 12.95
N THR A 141 5.73 12.93 14.15
CA THR A 141 6.79 13.20 15.11
C THR A 141 6.79 12.16 16.24
N ALA A 142 7.87 12.12 17.01
CA ALA A 142 7.98 11.26 18.20
C ALA A 142 6.91 11.61 19.25
N ASP A 143 6.67 12.92 19.47
CA ASP A 143 5.69 13.41 20.42
C ASP A 143 4.25 13.02 20.01
N GLU A 144 3.90 13.24 18.73
CA GLU A 144 2.61 12.82 18.20
C GLU A 144 2.42 11.31 18.30
N LEU A 145 3.46 10.50 17.98
CA LEU A 145 3.38 9.05 18.13
C LEU A 145 3.16 8.64 19.58
N THR A 146 3.84 9.28 20.53
CA THR A 146 3.68 9.03 21.97
C THR A 146 2.24 9.34 22.42
N GLU A 147 1.70 10.45 21.98
CA GLU A 147 0.32 10.84 22.32
C GLU A 147 -0.70 9.86 21.73
N HIS A 148 -0.56 9.49 20.45
CA HIS A 148 -1.42 8.49 19.83
C HIS A 148 -1.29 7.10 20.48
N TYR A 149 -0.09 6.71 20.86
CA TYR A 149 0.15 5.45 21.58
C TYR A 149 -0.60 5.40 22.92
N ARG A 150 -0.52 6.45 23.71
CA ARG A 150 -1.28 6.57 24.97
C ARG A 150 -2.78 6.46 24.73
N ARG A 151 -3.32 7.19 23.76
CA ARG A 151 -4.74 7.12 23.42
C ARG A 151 -5.16 5.71 22.99
N ALA A 152 -4.34 5.01 22.23
CA ALA A 152 -4.63 3.65 21.80
C ALA A 152 -4.70 2.67 22.99
N LEU A 153 -3.87 2.86 24.02
CA LEU A 153 -3.89 2.02 25.23
C LEU A 153 -5.06 2.37 26.16
N HIS A 154 -5.35 3.65 26.35
CA HIS A 154 -6.36 4.11 27.32
C HIS A 154 -7.76 4.24 26.71
N GLY A 155 -7.88 4.51 25.41
CA GLY A 155 -9.16 4.65 24.70
C GLY A 155 -10.01 3.39 24.66
N SER A 156 -9.42 2.23 24.93
CA SER A 156 -10.16 0.97 25.10
C SER A 156 -10.97 0.90 26.39
N SER A 157 -10.74 1.83 27.35
CA SER A 157 -11.43 1.88 28.66
C SER A 157 -12.52 2.96 28.75
N LEU A 158 -12.55 3.91 27.82
CA LEU A 158 -13.52 5.01 27.85
C LEU A 158 -14.37 4.92 26.59
N GLY A 159 -15.67 4.61 26.78
CA GLY A 159 -16.63 4.62 25.66
C GLY A 159 -16.63 5.97 24.92
N ASP A 160 -17.03 5.94 23.67
CA ASP A 160 -17.02 7.06 22.68
C ASP A 160 -17.68 8.38 23.12
N ASP A 161 -18.27 8.44 24.34
CA ASP A 161 -19.08 9.57 24.81
C ASP A 161 -18.34 10.56 25.71
N VAL A 162 -17.02 10.43 25.97
CA VAL A 162 -16.33 11.25 26.99
C VAL A 162 -15.39 12.32 26.40
N PHE A 163 -15.42 12.57 25.10
CA PHE A 163 -14.47 13.51 24.46
C PHE A 163 -14.90 14.98 24.44
N ALA A 164 -15.94 15.37 25.20
CA ALA A 164 -16.45 16.74 25.11
C ALA A 164 -15.76 17.76 26.03
N ASP A 165 -15.19 17.37 27.18
CA ASP A 165 -14.70 18.36 28.18
C ASP A 165 -13.57 17.80 29.07
N VAL A 166 -12.40 17.43 28.51
CA VAL A 166 -11.20 17.26 29.32
C VAL A 166 -10.35 18.53 29.18
N GLU A 167 -10.43 19.39 30.15
CA GLU A 167 -9.55 20.55 30.31
C GLU A 167 -8.09 20.08 30.39
N GLU A 168 -7.18 20.80 29.75
CA GLU A 168 -5.74 20.52 29.56
C GLU A 168 -4.91 20.32 30.85
N ASP A 169 -5.51 20.44 32.03
CA ASP A 169 -4.81 20.60 33.30
C ASP A 169 -4.61 19.30 34.11
N GLY A 170 -4.90 18.13 33.59
CA GLY A 170 -5.00 16.90 34.38
C GLY A 170 -3.95 15.81 34.20
N TYR A 171 -3.06 15.88 33.23
CA TYR A 171 -2.06 14.82 33.01
C TYR A 171 -0.72 15.22 33.66
N SER A 172 -0.42 14.59 34.81
CA SER A 172 0.90 14.70 35.41
C SER A 172 1.94 13.98 34.53
N ASP A 173 3.14 14.53 34.42
CA ASP A 173 4.33 13.95 33.78
C ASP A 173 4.72 12.53 34.29
N GLN A 174 3.99 12.01 35.27
CA GLN A 174 4.22 10.71 35.92
C GLN A 174 3.48 9.54 35.24
N ASP A 175 2.51 9.82 34.36
CA ASP A 175 1.74 8.80 33.63
C ASP A 175 2.34 8.45 32.26
N THR A 176 3.57 8.84 31.99
CA THR A 176 4.30 8.29 30.86
C THR A 176 4.73 6.88 31.22
N ASP A 177 4.02 5.87 30.74
CA ASP A 177 4.32 4.43 30.89
C ASP A 177 5.70 4.04 30.30
N GLY A 178 6.67 4.94 30.31
CA GLY A 178 8.01 4.71 29.78
C GLY A 178 8.04 4.41 28.28
N PHE A 179 7.00 4.80 27.53
CA PHE A 179 7.00 4.61 26.09
C PHE A 179 8.12 5.44 25.44
N ASP A 180 9.08 4.74 24.87
CA ASP A 180 10.13 5.32 24.04
C ASP A 180 9.69 5.21 22.57
N PRO A 181 9.48 6.33 21.85
CA PRO A 181 8.98 6.33 20.47
C PRO A 181 10.05 5.93 19.43
N VAL A 182 11.01 5.09 19.82
CA VAL A 182 12.02 4.55 18.92
C VAL A 182 11.96 3.01 18.88
N PHE A 183 12.28 2.45 17.73
CA PHE A 183 12.08 1.03 17.40
C PHE A 183 13.37 0.37 16.93
N ASP A 184 13.46 -0.93 17.17
CA ASP A 184 14.56 -1.75 16.68
C ASP A 184 14.44 -2.05 15.19
N PHE A 185 13.20 -2.14 14.71
CA PHE A 185 12.88 -2.53 13.34
C PHE A 185 11.69 -1.72 12.79
N LEU A 186 11.86 -1.14 11.61
CA LEU A 186 10.80 -0.47 10.85
C LEU A 186 10.48 -1.22 9.57
N THR A 187 9.20 -1.41 9.31
CA THR A 187 8.71 -1.93 8.03
C THR A 187 7.47 -1.18 7.57
N GLY A 188 7.03 -1.40 6.35
CA GLY A 188 5.77 -0.82 5.86
C GLY A 188 5.42 -1.20 4.44
N ASP A 189 4.12 -1.20 4.18
CA ASP A 189 3.48 -1.45 2.88
C ASP A 189 2.57 -0.27 2.50
N LEU A 190 3.17 0.84 2.07
CA LEU A 190 2.47 2.07 1.76
C LEU A 190 1.93 2.11 0.34
N SER A 191 0.77 2.75 0.14
CA SER A 191 0.17 2.99 -1.17
C SER A 191 -0.11 4.47 -1.40
N PHE A 192 -0.05 4.89 -2.66
CA PHE A 192 -0.36 6.24 -3.12
C PHE A 192 0.56 7.36 -2.59
N ILE A 193 1.71 7.01 -2.07
CA ILE A 193 2.73 7.95 -1.59
C ILE A 193 4.12 7.43 -1.94
N SER A 194 5.04 8.34 -2.26
CA SER A 194 6.46 7.99 -2.42
C SER A 194 7.12 7.83 -1.07
N LEU A 195 7.94 6.79 -0.92
CA LEU A 195 8.74 6.58 0.29
C LEU A 195 9.67 7.75 0.61
N THR A 196 10.15 8.48 -0.41
CA THR A 196 10.99 9.67 -0.18
C THR A 196 10.29 10.76 0.65
N LEU A 197 8.95 10.75 0.72
CA LEU A 197 8.17 11.69 1.53
C LEU A 197 7.94 11.20 2.96
N VAL A 198 8.04 9.89 3.20
CA VAL A 198 7.77 9.26 4.50
C VAL A 198 9.07 9.01 5.28
N LEU A 199 10.12 8.57 4.58
CA LEU A 199 11.41 8.24 5.19
C LEU A 199 11.96 9.33 6.15
N PRO A 200 11.88 10.65 5.85
CA PRO A 200 12.40 11.68 6.75
C PRO A 200 11.76 11.71 8.14
N ALA A 201 10.47 11.38 8.23
CA ALA A 201 9.75 11.32 9.50
C ALA A 201 10.09 10.02 10.26
N VAL A 202 9.97 8.87 9.56
CA VAL A 202 10.07 7.56 10.22
C VAL A 202 11.50 7.14 10.54
N ALA A 203 12.50 7.60 9.80
CA ALA A 203 13.91 7.32 10.10
C ALA A 203 14.36 7.85 11.49
N ARG A 204 13.69 8.88 12.00
CA ARG A 204 13.94 9.42 13.34
C ARG A 204 13.47 8.48 14.44
N LEU A 205 12.45 7.66 14.14
CA LEU A 205 11.85 6.69 15.05
C LEU A 205 12.64 5.35 15.08
N LEU A 206 13.74 5.25 14.31
CA LEU A 206 14.59 4.08 14.29
C LEU A 206 15.76 4.29 15.25
N LYS A 207 16.04 3.30 16.11
CA LYS A 207 17.22 3.29 17.00
C LYS A 207 18.52 3.34 16.19
N ALA A 208 19.61 3.77 16.82
CA ALA A 208 20.94 3.54 16.27
C ALA A 208 21.13 2.02 16.03
N ASP A 209 21.76 1.66 14.91
CA ASP A 209 21.87 0.29 14.40
C ASP A 209 20.55 -0.43 14.08
N GLY A 210 19.42 0.22 14.30
CA GLY A 210 18.10 -0.32 13.94
C GLY A 210 17.97 -0.60 12.45
N GLN A 211 17.09 -1.53 12.10
CA GLN A 211 16.91 -2.02 10.74
C GLN A 211 15.61 -1.49 10.12
N LEU A 212 15.67 -1.09 8.86
CA LEU A 212 14.54 -0.66 8.05
C LEU A 212 14.37 -1.61 6.87
N LEU A 213 13.17 -2.16 6.67
CA LEU A 213 12.83 -3.04 5.55
C LEU A 213 11.47 -2.61 4.97
N MET A 214 11.49 -1.72 3.96
CA MET A 214 10.28 -1.10 3.40
C MET A 214 9.94 -1.69 2.04
N LEU A 215 8.65 -1.99 1.81
CA LEU A 215 8.15 -2.36 0.50
C LEU A 215 8.11 -1.14 -0.42
N VAL A 216 8.73 -1.27 -1.58
CA VAL A 216 8.79 -0.24 -2.62
C VAL A 216 7.84 -0.61 -3.74
N LYS A 217 6.94 0.30 -4.06
CA LYS A 217 5.99 0.19 -5.17
C LYS A 217 6.38 1.22 -6.24
N PRO A 218 7.04 0.82 -7.32
CA PRO A 218 7.57 1.74 -8.33
C PRO A 218 6.53 2.69 -8.91
N GLN A 219 5.27 2.25 -9.04
CA GLN A 219 4.17 3.07 -9.53
C GLN A 219 3.88 4.31 -8.67
N PHE A 220 4.27 4.33 -7.40
CA PHE A 220 4.11 5.48 -6.51
C PHE A 220 5.38 6.33 -6.40
N GLU A 221 6.48 5.87 -6.97
CA GLU A 221 7.76 6.60 -7.03
C GLU A 221 7.95 7.37 -8.34
N LEU A 222 7.19 7.04 -9.38
CA LEU A 222 7.31 7.59 -10.72
C LEU A 222 6.30 8.70 -10.99
N GLN A 223 6.57 9.51 -12.03
CA GLN A 223 5.61 10.49 -12.53
C GLN A 223 4.55 9.79 -13.40
N PRO A 224 3.32 10.33 -13.52
CA PRO A 224 2.26 9.71 -14.30
C PRO A 224 2.64 9.35 -15.74
N GLY A 225 3.48 10.17 -16.40
CA GLY A 225 3.96 9.91 -17.76
C GLY A 225 4.95 8.74 -17.90
N GLN A 226 5.47 8.23 -16.79
CA GLN A 226 6.41 7.09 -16.75
C GLN A 226 5.69 5.77 -16.45
N ILE A 227 4.40 5.83 -16.17
CA ILE A 227 3.58 4.69 -15.79
C ILE A 227 2.73 4.30 -17.00
N GLY A 228 2.78 3.01 -17.36
CA GLY A 228 2.04 2.48 -18.49
C GLY A 228 0.53 2.37 -18.25
N LYS A 229 -0.18 1.97 -19.29
CA LYS A 229 -1.63 1.75 -19.24
C LYS A 229 -1.98 0.77 -18.10
N GLY A 230 -2.99 1.14 -17.32
CA GLY A 230 -3.45 0.35 -16.17
C GLY A 230 -2.57 0.50 -14.92
N GLY A 231 -1.70 1.51 -14.85
CA GLY A 231 -0.85 1.73 -13.68
C GLY A 231 0.38 0.81 -13.61
N ILE A 232 0.70 0.09 -14.70
CA ILE A 232 1.78 -0.92 -14.70
C ILE A 232 3.10 -0.32 -15.16
N VAL A 233 4.13 -0.46 -14.35
CA VAL A 233 5.52 -0.10 -14.68
C VAL A 233 6.18 -1.29 -15.39
N ARG A 234 6.70 -1.07 -16.61
CA ARG A 234 7.28 -2.14 -17.45
C ARG A 234 8.73 -1.90 -17.83
N ASP A 235 9.15 -0.65 -17.92
CA ASP A 235 10.48 -0.29 -18.34
C ASP A 235 11.51 -0.58 -17.24
N ALA A 236 12.55 -1.33 -17.57
CA ALA A 236 13.63 -1.67 -16.65
C ALA A 236 14.37 -0.43 -16.13
N ALA A 237 14.55 0.59 -16.97
CA ALA A 237 15.19 1.84 -16.59
C ALA A 237 14.42 2.59 -15.50
N HIS A 238 13.10 2.43 -15.42
CA HIS A 238 12.30 3.02 -14.36
C HIS A 238 12.56 2.34 -13.00
N PHE A 239 12.82 1.04 -12.97
CA PHE A 239 13.17 0.35 -11.71
C PHE A 239 14.54 0.79 -11.20
N GLU A 240 15.53 0.93 -12.09
CA GLU A 240 16.87 1.43 -11.76
C GLU A 240 16.81 2.89 -11.25
N PHE A 241 16.00 3.73 -11.89
CA PHE A 241 15.76 5.09 -11.44
C PHE A 241 15.15 5.15 -10.03
N VAL A 242 14.15 4.29 -9.76
CA VAL A 242 13.49 4.22 -8.43
C VAL A 242 14.49 3.74 -7.37
N GLU A 243 15.25 2.69 -7.67
CA GLU A 243 16.29 2.20 -6.75
C GLU A 243 17.29 3.29 -6.40
N LYS A 244 17.87 3.93 -7.41
CA LYS A 244 18.85 5.00 -7.20
C LYS A 244 18.27 6.12 -6.34
N ARG A 245 17.06 6.59 -6.67
CA ARG A 245 16.38 7.67 -5.95
C ARG A 245 16.18 7.33 -4.48
N LEU A 246 15.78 6.12 -4.16
CA LEU A 246 15.54 5.69 -2.77
C LEU A 246 16.85 5.46 -2.02
N ARG A 247 17.90 4.94 -2.68
CA ARG A 247 19.25 4.87 -2.08
C ARG A 247 19.79 6.25 -1.73
N ASP A 248 19.64 7.22 -2.64
CA ASP A 248 20.07 8.61 -2.38
C ASP A 248 19.28 9.22 -1.21
N ALA A 249 17.96 8.96 -1.13
CA ALA A 249 17.12 9.43 -0.02
C ALA A 249 17.51 8.80 1.32
N CYS A 250 17.80 7.51 1.35
CA CYS A 250 18.28 6.82 2.55
C CYS A 250 19.63 7.39 3.01
N ALA A 251 20.58 7.54 2.08
CA ALA A 251 21.90 8.08 2.40
C ALA A 251 21.83 9.49 3.01
N ALA A 252 20.94 10.35 2.49
CA ALA A 252 20.71 11.70 3.02
C ALA A 252 20.15 11.69 4.46
N LEU A 253 19.61 10.57 4.94
CA LEU A 253 19.04 10.37 6.27
C LEU A 253 19.95 9.55 7.20
N GLY A 254 21.19 9.25 6.79
CA GLY A 254 22.11 8.42 7.57
C GLY A 254 21.71 6.94 7.61
N LEU A 255 20.91 6.50 6.63
CA LEU A 255 20.51 5.11 6.46
C LEU A 255 21.44 4.44 5.43
N ASP A 256 22.20 3.44 5.86
CA ASP A 256 23.09 2.66 4.99
C ASP A 256 22.30 1.52 4.33
N VAL A 257 22.10 1.61 3.02
CA VAL A 257 21.32 0.62 2.26
C VAL A 257 22.13 -0.67 2.07
N LYS A 258 21.72 -1.71 2.73
CA LYS A 258 22.33 -3.04 2.71
C LYS A 258 21.88 -3.90 1.53
N ALA A 259 20.60 -3.80 1.14
CA ALA A 259 20.05 -4.60 0.04
C ALA A 259 18.89 -3.90 -0.69
N TRP A 260 18.76 -4.27 -1.95
CA TRP A 260 17.58 -4.03 -2.80
C TRP A 260 17.12 -5.37 -3.34
N LEU A 261 15.88 -5.77 -3.03
CA LEU A 261 15.38 -7.11 -3.27
C LEU A 261 14.08 -7.06 -4.04
N ALA A 262 13.89 -7.98 -4.99
CA ALA A 262 12.56 -8.17 -5.57
C ALA A 262 11.62 -8.76 -4.51
N SER A 263 10.38 -8.27 -4.44
CA SER A 263 9.33 -8.91 -3.64
C SER A 263 9.08 -10.33 -4.17
N PRO A 264 8.86 -11.32 -3.30
CA PRO A 264 8.63 -12.71 -3.71
C PRO A 264 7.36 -12.88 -4.53
N ILE A 265 6.40 -11.97 -4.35
CA ILE A 265 5.14 -11.95 -5.09
C ILE A 265 4.86 -10.54 -5.62
N ALA A 266 4.18 -10.47 -6.76
CA ALA A 266 3.77 -9.21 -7.36
C ALA A 266 2.65 -8.52 -6.56
N GLY A 267 2.51 -7.22 -6.74
CA GLY A 267 1.40 -6.44 -6.22
C GLY A 267 0.03 -6.94 -6.70
N GLY A 268 -1.03 -6.52 -6.03
CA GLY A 268 -2.40 -6.92 -6.38
C GLY A 268 -2.84 -6.46 -7.76
N ASP A 269 -2.23 -5.39 -8.26
CA ASP A 269 -2.39 -4.83 -9.61
C ASP A 269 -1.49 -5.48 -10.68
N GLY A 270 -0.58 -6.39 -10.28
CA GLY A 270 0.38 -7.06 -11.13
C GLY A 270 1.72 -6.31 -11.32
N ASN A 271 1.93 -5.19 -10.60
CA ASN A 271 3.22 -4.51 -10.59
C ASN A 271 4.29 -5.33 -9.90
N ARG A 272 5.52 -5.24 -10.41
CA ARG A 272 6.71 -5.69 -9.68
C ARG A 272 6.93 -4.73 -8.51
N GLU A 273 7.18 -5.33 -7.35
CA GLU A 273 7.49 -4.60 -6.13
C GLU A 273 8.87 -5.03 -5.64
N PHE A 274 9.47 -4.19 -4.80
CA PHE A 274 10.81 -4.43 -4.27
C PHE A 274 10.81 -4.16 -2.77
N PHE A 275 11.85 -4.60 -2.09
CA PHE A 275 12.18 -4.17 -0.75
C PHE A 275 13.49 -3.41 -0.75
N ILE A 276 13.54 -2.31 0.02
CA ILE A 276 14.77 -1.66 0.39
C ILE A 276 15.08 -1.99 1.85
N HIS A 277 16.25 -2.59 2.08
CA HIS A 277 16.77 -2.85 3.41
C HIS A 277 17.88 -1.85 3.70
N ALA A 278 17.75 -1.14 4.81
CA ALA A 278 18.76 -0.19 5.27
C ALA A 278 18.94 -0.30 6.79
N GLN A 279 20.10 0.10 7.26
CA GLN A 279 20.46 0.19 8.67
C GLN A 279 20.76 1.62 9.05
N LYS A 280 20.26 2.08 10.18
CA LYS A 280 20.62 3.40 10.70
C LYS A 280 22.06 3.37 11.22
N GLY A 281 22.89 4.31 10.78
CA GLY A 281 24.25 4.45 11.28
C GLY A 281 24.29 4.83 12.77
N HIS A 282 25.42 4.60 13.42
CA HIS A 282 25.66 5.18 14.73
C HIS A 282 25.62 6.70 14.62
N GLU A 283 24.88 7.37 15.50
CA GLU A 283 25.00 8.81 15.68
C GLU A 283 26.43 9.10 16.14
N VAL A 284 27.25 9.61 15.24
CA VAL A 284 28.42 10.37 15.67
C VAL A 284 27.85 11.60 16.36
N GLN A 285 28.01 11.70 17.67
CA GLN A 285 27.65 12.92 18.42
C GLN A 285 28.36 14.13 17.78
N GLY A 286 27.66 14.84 16.95
CA GLY A 286 28.13 16.02 16.24
C GLY A 286 26.92 16.90 15.96
N GLU A 287 26.86 17.97 16.72
CA GLU A 287 26.08 19.20 16.60
C GLU A 287 24.81 19.18 15.69
N ASP A 288 23.69 19.47 16.33
CA ASP A 288 22.41 19.82 15.71
C ASP A 288 22.60 20.87 14.59
N GLN A 289 22.79 20.42 13.37
CA GLN A 289 22.55 21.28 12.21
C GLN A 289 21.09 21.12 11.81
N PRO A 290 20.28 22.17 11.86
CA PRO A 290 18.92 22.12 11.36
C PRO A 290 18.97 21.80 9.87
N LEU A 291 18.38 20.68 9.49
CA LEU A 291 18.17 20.28 8.09
C LEU A 291 17.53 21.45 7.33
N ALA A 292 18.20 21.91 6.28
CA ALA A 292 17.69 22.94 5.39
C ALA A 292 16.26 22.59 4.95
N ALA A 293 15.33 23.48 5.22
CA ALA A 293 13.94 23.34 4.85
C ALA A 293 13.83 23.01 3.35
N ALA A 294 13.11 21.95 3.02
CA ALA A 294 12.83 21.59 1.64
C ALA A 294 12.30 22.81 0.87
N PRO A 295 12.75 23.05 -0.38
CA PRO A 295 12.35 24.23 -1.13
C PRO A 295 10.83 24.26 -1.24
N LYS A 296 10.23 25.33 -0.74
CA LYS A 296 8.80 25.60 -0.85
C LYS A 296 8.44 25.59 -2.34
N ARG A 297 7.62 24.64 -2.76
CA ARG A 297 7.04 24.60 -4.08
C ARG A 297 6.38 25.95 -4.33
N GLN A 298 6.89 26.74 -5.26
CA GLN A 298 6.19 27.92 -5.76
C GLN A 298 4.90 27.41 -6.40
N VAL A 299 3.79 27.66 -5.74
CA VAL A 299 2.47 27.49 -6.32
C VAL A 299 2.37 28.52 -7.44
N ALA A 300 2.41 28.03 -8.68
CA ALA A 300 2.15 28.88 -9.83
C ALA A 300 0.80 29.56 -9.63
N LYS A 301 0.78 30.88 -9.55
CA LYS A 301 -0.44 31.67 -9.45
C LYS A 301 -1.33 31.30 -10.65
N ARG A 302 -2.50 30.81 -10.37
CA ARG A 302 -3.56 30.63 -11.36
C ARG A 302 -3.89 32.00 -11.94
N VAL A 303 -3.42 32.27 -13.17
CA VAL A 303 -3.80 33.45 -13.92
C VAL A 303 -5.30 33.37 -14.15
N SER A 304 -6.04 34.37 -13.69
CA SER A 304 -7.50 34.40 -13.82
C SER A 304 -7.87 34.60 -15.30
N ARG A 305 -9.02 34.05 -15.68
CA ARG A 305 -9.57 34.12 -17.05
C ARG A 305 -9.80 35.56 -17.56
N SER A 306 -9.73 36.56 -16.67
CA SER A 306 -9.83 38.00 -16.97
C SER A 306 -8.52 38.61 -17.48
N GLU A 307 -7.37 38.06 -17.09
CA GLU A 307 -6.06 38.57 -17.52
C GLU A 307 -5.65 38.06 -18.91
N MET A 308 -6.25 36.94 -19.40
CA MET A 308 -6.03 36.47 -20.77
C MET A 308 -6.76 37.26 -21.86
N ARG A 309 -7.63 38.21 -21.49
CA ARG A 309 -8.42 39.00 -22.46
C ARG A 309 -7.78 40.37 -22.81
N ALA A 310 -6.75 40.80 -22.08
CA ALA A 310 -6.13 42.13 -22.24
C ALA A 310 -4.92 42.17 -23.17
N SER A 311 -4.49 41.04 -23.72
CA SER A 311 -3.27 40.98 -24.58
C SER A 311 -3.57 40.58 -26.03
N ARG A 312 -4.73 40.94 -26.57
CA ARG A 312 -4.98 40.91 -28.01
C ARG A 312 -5.07 42.34 -28.52
N GLU A 313 -3.97 42.85 -29.02
CA GLU A 313 -3.94 44.04 -29.89
C GLU A 313 -4.50 43.68 -31.26
N PRO A 314 -5.23 44.64 -31.92
CA PRO A 314 -5.82 44.44 -33.26
C PRO A 314 -4.75 44.62 -34.31
N HIS A 315 -4.58 43.65 -35.21
CA HIS A 315 -3.88 43.85 -36.47
C HIS A 315 -4.85 44.41 -37.49
N GLU A 316 -4.48 45.57 -38.03
CA GLU A 316 -5.14 46.31 -39.09
C GLU A 316 -5.15 45.57 -40.42
N ASP A 317 -6.24 45.86 -41.16
CA ASP A 317 -6.54 45.47 -42.52
C ASP A 317 -5.52 45.96 -43.54
N SER A 318 -5.25 45.18 -44.56
CA SER A 318 -4.94 45.71 -45.90
C SER A 318 -5.49 44.77 -46.96
N GLU A 319 -6.29 45.45 -47.80
CA GLU A 319 -6.99 45.02 -49.01
C GLU A 319 -6.11 44.35 -50.06
N ALA A 320 -6.67 43.45 -50.87
CA ALA A 320 -7.00 43.63 -52.31
C ALA A 320 -7.26 42.24 -52.93
N ALA A 321 -8.45 42.12 -53.44
CA ALA A 321 -8.89 42.02 -54.83
C ALA A 321 -8.82 40.66 -55.55
N GLU A 322 -10.02 40.27 -56.06
CA GLU A 322 -10.34 39.61 -57.34
C GLU A 322 -9.88 38.18 -57.58
N ALA A 323 -10.67 37.29 -58.11
CA ALA A 323 -11.86 37.24 -58.94
C ALA A 323 -12.42 35.82 -59.07
N ALA A 324 -13.73 35.74 -59.12
CA ALA A 324 -14.61 34.97 -59.97
C ALA A 324 -14.23 33.57 -60.51
N HIS A 325 -15.03 32.56 -60.29
CA HIS A 325 -15.96 31.90 -61.23
C HIS A 325 -16.49 30.56 -60.69
N ALA A 326 -17.77 30.48 -60.47
CA ALA A 326 -18.84 29.74 -61.10
C ALA A 326 -18.73 28.20 -61.27
N GLY A 327 -19.83 27.56 -60.85
CA GLY A 327 -20.29 26.29 -61.45
C GLY A 327 -20.61 25.22 -60.42
N GLN A 328 -21.79 25.17 -59.82
CA GLN A 328 -23.01 24.44 -60.20
C GLN A 328 -22.86 22.91 -60.23
N HIS A 329 -23.70 22.32 -59.46
CA HIS A 329 -24.56 21.15 -59.62
C HIS A 329 -24.40 20.04 -58.56
N GLY A 330 -25.40 19.91 -57.71
CA GLY A 330 -25.78 18.63 -57.11
C GLY A 330 -26.68 17.84 -58.12
N PRO A 331 -27.48 16.86 -57.77
CA PRO A 331 -27.69 16.22 -56.46
C PRO A 331 -27.91 14.68 -56.51
N ALA A 332 -28.02 14.06 -55.34
CA ALA A 332 -29.02 13.03 -55.00
C ALA A 332 -28.92 11.57 -55.45
N LYS A 333 -29.28 10.74 -54.46
CA LYS A 333 -30.09 9.48 -54.48
C LYS A 333 -29.31 8.19 -54.32
N ARG A 334 -29.58 7.55 -53.26
CA ARG A 334 -30.57 6.53 -52.84
C ARG A 334 -30.09 5.06 -52.89
N ARG A 335 -30.22 4.41 -51.74
CA ARG A 335 -30.86 3.11 -51.46
C ARG A 335 -30.40 1.85 -52.21
N GLY A 336 -30.26 0.77 -51.39
CA GLY A 336 -30.53 -0.63 -51.69
C GLY A 336 -29.65 -1.51 -50.81
N LYS A 337 -30.03 -2.12 -49.81
CA LYS A 337 -30.95 -3.22 -49.40
C LYS A 337 -30.81 -4.51 -50.25
N LYS A 338 -30.68 -5.58 -49.45
CA LYS A 338 -30.88 -7.02 -49.71
C LYS A 338 -29.61 -7.80 -49.96
N ALA A 339 -29.34 -8.82 -49.17
CA ALA A 339 -30.04 -10.02 -48.69
C ALA A 339 -29.58 -11.27 -49.44
N ASP A 340 -29.30 -12.25 -48.58
CA ASP A 340 -29.48 -13.70 -48.78
C ASP A 340 -28.62 -14.42 -49.86
N ASP A 341 -27.99 -15.45 -49.53
CA ASP A 341 -28.33 -16.85 -49.42
C ASP A 341 -27.06 -17.69 -49.52
N ASN A 342 -26.79 -18.54 -48.61
CA ASN A 342 -27.08 -19.96 -48.56
C ASN A 342 -26.01 -20.88 -49.23
N ALA A 343 -25.72 -21.87 -48.43
CA ALA A 343 -25.52 -23.27 -48.78
C ALA A 343 -24.10 -23.83 -49.01
N THR A 344 -23.69 -24.60 -48.02
CA THR A 344 -23.46 -26.07 -48.04
C THR A 344 -22.20 -26.62 -48.68
N SER A 345 -21.65 -27.55 -47.91
CA SER A 345 -20.95 -28.80 -48.31
C SER A 345 -19.46 -28.67 -48.62
N ASP A 346 -18.60 -29.23 -47.82
CA ASP A 346 -18.29 -30.64 -47.53
C ASP A 346 -17.53 -30.75 -46.21
#